data_c33fd76b8f8e1bda076b7437f3452b2e
#
_entry.id   c33fd76b8f8e1bda076b7437f3452b2e
#
_cell.length_a   1.000
_cell.length_b   1.000
_cell.length_c   1.000
_cell.angle_alpha   90.00
_cell.angle_beta   90.00
_cell.angle_gamma   90.00
#
_symmetry.space_group_name_H-M   'P 1'
#
loop_
_entity.id
_entity.type
_entity.pdbx_description
1 polymer ?
#
loop_
_entity_poly.entity_id
_entity_poly.type
_entity_poly.pdbx_seq_one_letter_code
_entity_poly.pdbx_strand_id
1 'polypeptide(L)'
;MADWIPPDIEERKLNKYHWLVLHKDHLKLGKHTDIGAFTLLDCSEGMVIEDHVKIGSHCALYSRTDIDHKKGVVTLKKNCGIGSHSVIMPGVTVGENAIVGAMSFVNKDVPANEVWVGSPARFLKKRELDKK
;
A
#
# COMPACT_ATOMS: atom_id res chain seq x y z
N MET A 1 9.35 -9.93 22.46
CA MET A 1 9.01 -9.22 21.24
C MET A 1 8.84 -7.74 21.53
N ALA A 2 9.48 -6.89 20.77
CA ALA A 2 9.35 -5.46 20.98
C ALA A 2 7.96 -4.97 20.55
N ASP A 3 7.43 -4.01 21.31
CA ASP A 3 6.18 -3.36 20.92
C ASP A 3 6.39 -2.56 19.65
N TRP A 4 5.39 -2.57 18.80
CA TRP A 4 5.41 -1.72 17.62
C TRP A 4 5.15 -0.28 18.02
N ILE A 5 5.97 0.62 17.50
CA ILE A 5 5.87 2.04 17.79
C ILE A 5 5.34 2.74 16.53
N PRO A 6 4.21 3.46 16.63
CA PRO A 6 3.71 4.22 15.50
C PRO A 6 4.75 5.20 14.96
N PRO A 7 4.88 5.34 13.65
CA PRO A 7 5.81 6.32 13.10
C PRO A 7 5.32 7.75 13.34
N ASP A 8 6.26 8.67 13.52
CA ASP A 8 5.95 10.08 13.49
C ASP A 8 5.86 10.53 12.04
N ILE A 9 4.73 11.10 11.66
CA ILE A 9 4.50 11.54 10.29
C ILE A 9 4.37 13.06 10.26
N GLU A 10 5.26 13.72 9.52
CA GLU A 10 5.14 15.13 9.20
C GLU A 10 4.70 15.26 7.74
N GLU A 11 3.78 16.22 7.52
CA GLU A 11 3.24 16.45 6.19
C GLU A 11 4.35 16.73 5.17
N ARG A 12 4.36 15.96 4.06
CA ARG A 12 5.27 16.14 2.92
C ARG A 12 6.76 15.99 3.23
N LYS A 13 7.09 15.34 4.33
CA LYS A 13 8.49 15.15 4.73
C LYS A 13 8.79 13.68 4.95
N LEU A 14 10.00 13.26 4.59
CA LEU A 14 10.47 11.93 4.91
C LEU A 14 10.55 11.76 6.42
N ASN A 15 9.99 10.66 6.92
CA ASN A 15 10.11 10.32 8.34
C ASN A 15 11.45 9.59 8.59
N LYS A 16 11.67 9.11 9.81
CA LYS A 16 12.91 8.44 10.13
C LYS A 16 13.14 7.13 9.36
N TYR A 17 12.09 6.57 8.77
CA TYR A 17 12.17 5.38 7.91
C TYR A 17 12.27 5.74 6.44
N HIS A 18 12.33 7.03 6.12
CA HIS A 18 12.51 7.58 4.76
C HIS A 18 11.32 7.33 3.82
N TRP A 19 10.10 7.31 4.35
CA TRP A 19 8.90 7.38 3.50
C TRP A 19 8.09 8.64 3.87
N LEU A 20 7.17 9.03 3.00
CA LEU A 20 6.46 10.29 3.19
C LEU A 20 4.98 10.20 2.83
N VAL A 21 4.21 11.10 3.42
CA VAL A 21 2.77 11.17 3.25
C VAL A 21 2.37 12.57 2.80
N LEU A 22 1.49 12.62 1.80
CA LEU A 22 0.78 13.86 1.43
C LEU A 22 -0.62 13.76 2.00
N HIS A 23 -1.10 14.84 2.63
CA HIS A 23 -2.41 14.90 3.27
C HIS A 23 -2.56 13.86 4.39
N LYS A 24 -1.66 13.92 5.34
CA LYS A 24 -1.57 12.92 6.42
C LYS A 24 -2.85 12.78 7.24
N ASP A 25 -3.67 13.83 7.32
CA ASP A 25 -4.92 13.79 8.08
C ASP A 25 -5.95 12.85 7.46
N HIS A 26 -5.75 12.45 6.22
CA HIS A 26 -6.63 11.51 5.52
C HIS A 26 -6.06 10.09 5.48
N LEU A 27 -4.98 9.82 6.21
CA LEU A 27 -4.41 8.49 6.33
C LEU A 27 -4.88 7.83 7.62
N LYS A 28 -5.40 6.61 7.48
CA LYS A 28 -5.63 5.71 8.62
C LYS A 28 -4.60 4.60 8.54
N LEU A 29 -3.68 4.59 9.49
CA LEU A 29 -2.58 3.62 9.51
C LEU A 29 -2.77 2.65 10.66
N GLY A 30 -2.86 1.36 10.33
CA GLY A 30 -2.96 0.30 11.30
C GLY A 30 -1.65 0.02 12.03
N LYS A 31 -1.68 -0.97 12.90
CA LYS A 31 -0.55 -1.36 13.75
C LYS A 31 0.31 -2.41 13.06
N HIS A 32 1.58 -2.48 13.48
CA HIS A 32 2.53 -3.48 12.96
C HIS A 32 2.67 -3.45 11.44
N THR A 33 2.57 -2.25 10.87
CA THR A 33 2.78 -2.02 9.46
C THR A 33 4.26 -1.81 9.19
N ASP A 34 4.71 -2.16 7.98
CA ASP A 34 6.10 -1.99 7.57
C ASP A 34 6.10 -1.34 6.19
N ILE A 35 6.63 -0.14 6.10
CA ILE A 35 6.65 0.63 4.85
C ILE A 35 8.10 0.94 4.49
N GLY A 36 8.50 0.54 3.29
CA GLY A 36 9.87 0.68 2.83
C GLY A 36 10.26 2.11 2.48
N ALA A 37 11.57 2.35 2.45
CA ALA A 37 12.13 3.67 2.17
C ALA A 37 11.69 4.20 0.80
N PHE A 38 11.50 5.50 0.72
CA PHE A 38 11.16 6.25 -0.49
C PHE A 38 9.79 5.87 -1.09
N THR A 39 8.93 5.28 -0.27
CA THR A 39 7.52 5.07 -0.63
C THR A 39 6.74 6.36 -0.40
N LEU A 40 5.87 6.69 -1.34
CA LEU A 40 5.00 7.86 -1.28
C LEU A 40 3.55 7.40 -1.08
N LEU A 41 2.90 7.96 -0.06
CA LEU A 41 1.47 7.76 0.18
C LEU A 41 0.74 9.08 -0.10
N ASP A 42 0.08 9.18 -1.25
CA ASP A 42 -0.76 10.33 -1.57
C ASP A 42 -2.17 10.06 -1.05
N CYS A 43 -2.49 10.69 0.07
CA CYS A 43 -3.74 10.45 0.78
C CYS A 43 -4.79 11.56 0.56
N SER A 44 -4.66 12.33 -0.51
CA SER A 44 -5.56 13.49 -0.74
C SER A 44 -7.04 13.10 -0.71
N GLU A 45 -7.41 11.93 -1.23
CA GLU A 45 -8.79 11.43 -1.23
C GLU A 45 -9.03 10.33 -0.19
N GLY A 46 -8.03 10.08 0.67
CA GLY A 46 -8.11 9.08 1.72
C GLY A 46 -7.33 7.81 1.41
N MET A 47 -6.76 7.24 2.46
CA MET A 47 -6.05 5.97 2.38
C MET A 47 -6.20 5.23 3.70
N VAL A 48 -6.53 3.95 3.61
CA VAL A 48 -6.66 3.08 4.76
C VAL A 48 -5.66 1.93 4.61
N ILE A 49 -4.75 1.83 5.56
CA ILE A 49 -3.77 0.74 5.62
C ILE A 49 -4.04 -0.01 6.92
N GLU A 50 -4.50 -1.25 6.80
CA GLU A 50 -4.88 -2.05 7.96
C GLU A 50 -3.66 -2.70 8.62
N ASP A 51 -3.90 -3.43 9.70
CA ASP A 51 -2.83 -4.01 10.50
C ASP A 51 -1.99 -5.02 9.70
N HIS A 52 -0.71 -5.10 10.03
CA HIS A 52 0.24 -6.07 9.45
C HIS A 52 0.46 -5.94 7.94
N VAL A 53 0.09 -4.83 7.34
CA VAL A 53 0.38 -4.58 5.92
C VAL A 53 1.86 -4.28 5.75
N LYS A 54 2.45 -4.83 4.71
CA LYS A 54 3.85 -4.58 4.34
C LYS A 54 3.92 -3.97 2.95
N ILE A 55 4.64 -2.87 2.84
CA ILE A 55 4.84 -2.17 1.57
C ILE A 55 6.35 -2.08 1.34
N GLY A 56 6.79 -2.52 0.17
CA GLY A 56 8.20 -2.44 -0.20
C GLY A 56 8.68 -1.00 -0.41
N SER A 57 9.96 -0.86 -0.69
CA SER A 57 10.54 0.45 -0.97
C SER A 57 10.13 0.99 -2.34
N HIS A 58 10.21 2.30 -2.51
CA HIS A 58 10.00 2.98 -3.80
C HIS A 58 8.63 2.70 -4.41
N CYS A 59 7.62 2.48 -3.59
CA CYS A 59 6.24 2.35 -4.04
C CYS A 59 5.59 3.73 -4.10
N ALA A 60 4.60 3.86 -4.97
CA ALA A 60 3.79 5.07 -5.02
C ALA A 60 2.32 4.66 -4.97
N LEU A 61 1.62 5.11 -3.93
CA LEU A 61 0.21 4.82 -3.74
C LEU A 61 -0.57 6.12 -3.88
N TYR A 62 -1.44 6.19 -4.87
CA TYR A 62 -2.16 7.41 -5.20
C TYR A 62 -3.65 7.26 -4.94
N SER A 63 -4.21 8.12 -4.09
CA SER A 63 -5.66 8.25 -3.98
C SER A 63 -6.22 9.23 -5.01
N ARG A 64 -5.33 9.95 -5.70
CA ARG A 64 -5.70 10.91 -6.73
C ARG A 64 -4.59 11.02 -7.78
N THR A 65 -4.99 11.08 -9.05
CA THR A 65 -4.07 11.44 -10.15
C THR A 65 -4.70 12.55 -10.97
N ASP A 66 -3.94 13.62 -11.19
CA ASP A 66 -4.46 14.78 -11.94
C ASP A 66 -4.30 14.63 -13.45
N ILE A 67 -3.47 13.72 -13.89
CA ILE A 67 -3.20 13.50 -15.32
C ILE A 67 -4.47 12.97 -16.01
N ASP A 68 -5.18 12.04 -15.38
CA ASP A 68 -6.35 11.39 -15.94
C ASP A 68 -7.61 11.60 -15.07
N HIS A 69 -7.55 12.54 -14.13
CA HIS A 69 -8.67 12.94 -13.28
C HIS A 69 -9.29 11.81 -12.47
N LYS A 70 -8.49 10.83 -12.06
CA LYS A 70 -8.97 9.74 -11.23
C LYS A 70 -8.80 10.07 -9.76
N LYS A 71 -9.76 9.66 -8.94
CA LYS A 71 -9.69 9.82 -7.49
C LYS A 71 -10.52 8.74 -6.79
N GLY A 72 -10.09 8.35 -5.62
CA GLY A 72 -10.78 7.35 -4.81
C GLY A 72 -9.89 6.85 -3.68
N VAL A 73 -10.53 6.44 -2.60
CA VAL A 73 -9.83 5.92 -1.43
C VAL A 73 -9.06 4.65 -1.80
N VAL A 74 -7.80 4.58 -1.40
CA VAL A 74 -7.01 3.36 -1.52
C VAL A 74 -7.10 2.60 -0.21
N THR A 75 -7.42 1.32 -0.28
CA THR A 75 -7.56 0.47 0.92
C THR A 75 -6.65 -0.74 0.80
N LEU A 76 -5.74 -0.88 1.76
CA LEU A 76 -4.89 -2.06 1.88
C LEU A 76 -5.37 -2.86 3.08
N LYS A 77 -5.93 -4.02 2.81
CA LYS A 77 -6.53 -4.86 3.86
C LYS A 77 -5.47 -5.62 4.64
N LYS A 78 -5.86 -6.08 5.82
CA LYS A 78 -4.98 -6.75 6.77
C LYS A 78 -4.06 -7.78 6.12
N ASN A 79 -2.80 -7.73 6.50
CA ASN A 79 -1.78 -8.71 6.10
C ASN A 79 -1.52 -8.79 4.60
N CYS A 80 -1.96 -7.82 3.80
CA CYS A 80 -1.56 -7.79 2.39
C CYS A 80 -0.13 -7.25 2.26
N GLY A 81 0.49 -7.53 1.12
CA GLY A 81 1.85 -7.08 0.83
C GLY A 81 1.93 -6.44 -0.55
N ILE A 82 2.69 -5.36 -0.63
CA ILE A 82 2.95 -4.64 -1.88
C ILE A 82 4.44 -4.71 -2.16
N GLY A 83 4.81 -5.37 -3.26
CA GLY A 83 6.21 -5.49 -3.65
C GLY A 83 6.82 -4.16 -4.07
N SER A 84 8.14 -4.04 -3.94
CA SER A 84 8.85 -2.79 -4.21
C SER A 84 8.62 -2.28 -5.64
N HIS A 85 8.71 -0.96 -5.81
CA HIS A 85 8.55 -0.28 -7.09
C HIS A 85 7.17 -0.47 -7.72
N SER A 86 6.16 -0.79 -6.93
CA SER A 86 4.78 -0.92 -7.42
C SER A 86 4.04 0.40 -7.33
N VAL A 87 3.03 0.54 -8.19
CA VAL A 87 2.14 1.70 -8.19
C VAL A 87 0.72 1.21 -7.95
N ILE A 88 0.05 1.82 -6.98
CA ILE A 88 -1.37 1.54 -6.69
C ILE A 88 -2.19 2.76 -7.10
N MET A 89 -3.21 2.54 -7.91
CA MET A 89 -4.02 3.62 -8.47
C MET A 89 -5.24 3.95 -7.61
N PRO A 90 -5.84 5.14 -7.82
CA PRO A 90 -6.97 5.57 -7.01
C PRO A 90 -8.13 4.58 -6.99
N GLY A 91 -8.74 4.43 -5.82
CA GLY A 91 -9.91 3.59 -5.63
C GLY A 91 -9.66 2.11 -5.50
N VAL A 92 -8.40 1.68 -5.60
CA VAL A 92 -8.04 0.25 -5.54
C VAL A 92 -8.11 -0.25 -4.09
N THR A 93 -8.70 -1.43 -3.93
CA THR A 93 -8.65 -2.21 -2.70
C THR A 93 -7.78 -3.43 -2.93
N VAL A 94 -6.74 -3.60 -2.11
CA VAL A 94 -5.95 -4.83 -2.08
C VAL A 94 -6.48 -5.67 -0.92
N GLY A 95 -6.98 -6.85 -1.23
CA GLY A 95 -7.71 -7.69 -0.29
C GLY A 95 -6.83 -8.29 0.80
N GLU A 96 -7.48 -8.79 1.85
CA GLU A 96 -6.79 -9.40 2.98
C GLU A 96 -5.89 -10.56 2.52
N ASN A 97 -4.67 -10.59 3.03
CA ASN A 97 -3.67 -11.61 2.68
C ASN A 97 -3.23 -11.61 1.20
N ALA A 98 -3.65 -10.65 0.40
CA ALA A 98 -3.23 -10.58 -1.00
C ALA A 98 -1.78 -10.10 -1.11
N ILE A 99 -1.13 -10.48 -2.20
CA ILE A 99 0.23 -10.03 -2.53
C ILE A 99 0.21 -9.37 -3.91
N VAL A 100 0.80 -8.19 -3.99
CA VAL A 100 1.14 -7.55 -5.26
C VAL A 100 2.65 -7.74 -5.47
N GLY A 101 3.03 -8.41 -6.54
CA GLY A 101 4.46 -8.64 -6.85
C GLY A 101 5.16 -7.33 -7.18
N ALA A 102 6.49 -7.34 -7.02
CA ALA A 102 7.30 -6.14 -7.29
C ALA A 102 7.13 -5.65 -8.74
N MET A 103 7.30 -4.36 -8.94
CA MET A 103 7.23 -3.72 -10.28
C MET A 103 5.85 -3.83 -10.91
N SER A 104 4.79 -3.86 -10.12
CA SER A 104 3.42 -3.98 -10.62
C SER A 104 2.73 -2.63 -10.70
N PHE A 105 1.83 -2.51 -11.69
CA PHE A 105 0.92 -1.38 -11.81
C PHE A 105 -0.50 -1.88 -11.55
N VAL A 106 -1.09 -1.47 -10.42
CA VAL A 106 -2.38 -1.99 -9.94
C VAL A 106 -3.47 -0.96 -10.20
N ASN A 107 -4.35 -1.26 -11.15
CA ASN A 107 -5.47 -0.41 -11.51
C ASN A 107 -6.84 -1.10 -11.34
N LYS A 108 -6.86 -2.25 -10.68
CA LYS A 108 -8.07 -3.00 -10.34
C LYS A 108 -7.93 -3.57 -8.94
N ASP A 109 -9.04 -3.82 -8.29
CA ASP A 109 -9.03 -4.46 -6.98
C ASP A 109 -8.36 -5.83 -7.06
N VAL A 110 -7.55 -6.13 -6.05
CA VAL A 110 -6.91 -7.43 -5.91
C VAL A 110 -7.68 -8.23 -4.88
N PRO A 111 -8.28 -9.35 -5.25
CA PRO A 111 -9.04 -10.16 -4.30
C PRO A 111 -8.20 -10.71 -3.16
N ALA A 112 -8.85 -11.00 -2.04
CA ALA A 112 -8.19 -11.60 -0.88
C ALA A 112 -7.52 -12.92 -1.25
N ASN A 113 -6.38 -13.18 -0.63
CA ASN A 113 -5.64 -14.44 -0.75
C ASN A 113 -5.12 -14.74 -2.17
N GLU A 114 -4.96 -13.71 -2.98
CA GLU A 114 -4.43 -13.86 -4.33
C GLU A 114 -3.11 -13.12 -4.50
N VAL A 115 -2.29 -13.61 -5.40
CA VAL A 115 -1.05 -12.95 -5.85
C VAL A 115 -1.29 -12.41 -7.24
N TRP A 116 -1.08 -11.11 -7.39
CA TRP A 116 -1.21 -10.42 -8.68
C TRP A 116 0.11 -9.75 -9.03
N VAL A 117 0.48 -9.78 -10.30
CA VAL A 117 1.74 -9.20 -10.76
C VAL A 117 1.57 -8.57 -12.14
N GLY A 118 2.46 -7.67 -12.47
CA GLY A 118 2.60 -7.14 -13.81
C GLY A 118 2.09 -5.70 -13.97
N SER A 119 2.20 -5.21 -15.19
CA SER A 119 1.75 -3.87 -15.57
C SER A 119 0.93 -3.96 -16.86
N PRO A 120 -0.41 -3.94 -16.78
CA PRO A 120 -1.21 -3.90 -15.57
C PRO A 120 -1.18 -5.21 -14.79
N ALA A 121 -1.35 -5.14 -13.48
CA ALA A 121 -1.32 -6.33 -12.64
C ALA A 121 -2.49 -7.26 -12.98
N ARG A 122 -2.20 -8.56 -12.97
CA ARG A 122 -3.18 -9.61 -13.25
C ARG A 122 -2.95 -10.79 -12.33
N PHE A 123 -3.97 -11.58 -12.12
CA PHE A 123 -3.92 -12.77 -11.28
C PHE A 123 -2.79 -13.72 -11.72
N LEU A 124 -1.96 -14.11 -10.75
CA LEU A 124 -0.91 -15.11 -10.96
C LEU A 124 -1.28 -16.45 -10.33
N LYS A 125 -1.65 -16.41 -9.06
CA LYS A 125 -1.96 -17.63 -8.29
C LYS A 125 -2.62 -17.27 -6.97
N LYS A 126 -3.15 -18.28 -6.27
CA LYS A 126 -3.56 -18.10 -4.87
C LYS A 126 -2.32 -17.98 -3.98
N ARG A 127 -2.41 -17.14 -2.94
CA ARG A 127 -1.34 -17.04 -1.96
C ARG A 127 -1.38 -18.24 -1.04
N GLU A 128 -0.23 -18.90 -0.89
CA GLU A 128 -0.06 -19.91 0.14
C GLU A 128 0.39 -19.22 1.42
N LEU A 129 -0.33 -19.49 2.50
CA LEU A 129 0.03 -18.94 3.81
C LEU A 129 0.88 -19.95 4.56
N ASP A 130 1.86 -19.45 5.31
CA ASP A 130 2.72 -20.31 6.11
C ASP A 130 1.89 -21.07 7.14
N LYS A 131 2.11 -22.35 7.22
CA LYS A 131 1.50 -23.20 8.24
C LYS A 131 2.48 -23.36 9.38
N LYS A 132 2.12 -22.81 10.53
CA LYS A 132 2.94 -22.93 11.73
C LYS A 132 2.09 -23.38 12.89
#